data_aca30cb963b125efa6854baee3ea8c98
#
_entry.id   aca30cb963b125efa6854baee3ea8c98
#
_cell.length_a   1.000
_cell.length_b   1.000
_cell.length_c   1.000
_cell.angle_alpha   90.00
_cell.angle_beta   90.00
_cell.angle_gamma   90.00
#
_symmetry.space_group_name_H-M   'P 1'
#
loop_
_entity.id
_entity.type
_entity.pdbx_description
1 polymer ?
#
loop_
_entity_poly.entity_id
_entity_poly.type
_entity_poly.pdbx_seq_one_letter_code
_entity_poly.pdbx_strand_id
1 'polypeptide(L)'
;MNPVRILDIGDMQNGFLQPDGRLSIAGAHGIIGPANAFLRAAAESGLFDHTLVVMDTHFSEEYAHSQESRQFPLHCEYGTRDWELAVDVPGLPNLRYLLKNRFSMWLERDGSGAGIRDPVRKAAYENLYRFVEGPHDPRNGVVRDEYLRSIMHGGNGAAPEVTLFGVAADFCNRYAMEGWVARGARITILGDLTRGIKKEWPEVLSEVRYRSIGPGSVRVMSSREFLEE
;
A
#
# COMPACT_ATOMS: atom_id res chain seq x y z
N MET A 1 -8.78 1.35 26.76
CA MET A 1 -7.58 1.34 25.89
C MET A 1 -8.04 1.70 24.48
N ASN A 2 -7.27 2.49 23.76
CA ASN A 2 -7.62 2.92 22.42
C ASN A 2 -7.38 1.80 21.39
N PRO A 3 -8.07 1.78 20.23
CA PRO A 3 -7.77 0.89 19.14
C PRO A 3 -6.33 1.13 18.63
N VAL A 4 -5.71 0.10 18.08
CA VAL A 4 -4.43 0.25 17.36
C VAL A 4 -4.67 1.07 16.08
N ARG A 5 -3.79 2.04 15.81
CA ARG A 5 -3.89 2.95 14.66
C ARG A 5 -2.78 2.63 13.66
N ILE A 6 -3.17 2.24 12.47
CA ILE A 6 -2.27 1.79 11.40
C ILE A 6 -2.37 2.76 10.23
N LEU A 7 -1.23 3.25 9.75
CA LEU A 7 -1.14 3.96 8.47
C LEU A 7 -0.72 2.97 7.40
N ASP A 8 -1.53 2.84 6.34
CA ASP A 8 -1.26 1.98 5.17
C ASP A 8 -1.06 2.87 3.93
N ILE A 9 0.17 2.88 3.40
CA ILE A 9 0.60 3.70 2.26
C ILE A 9 0.78 2.79 1.06
N GLY A 10 -0.15 2.87 0.10
CA GLY A 10 -0.19 1.97 -1.05
C GLY A 10 0.48 2.55 -2.30
N ASP A 11 1.55 1.90 -2.76
CA ASP A 11 2.14 2.04 -4.10
C ASP A 11 2.48 3.49 -4.51
N MET A 12 2.96 4.31 -3.58
CA MET A 12 3.35 5.71 -3.81
C MET A 12 4.70 5.83 -4.54
N GLN A 13 4.85 5.09 -5.65
CA GLN A 13 6.08 4.91 -6.41
C GLN A 13 6.15 5.79 -7.65
N ASN A 14 7.37 6.08 -8.12
CA ASN A 14 7.59 6.91 -9.31
C ASN A 14 6.91 6.35 -10.56
N GLY A 15 6.83 5.03 -10.70
CA GLY A 15 6.18 4.36 -11.82
C GLY A 15 4.71 4.72 -12.01
N PHE A 16 4.03 5.09 -10.93
CA PHE A 16 2.63 5.49 -10.94
C PHE A 16 2.43 7.01 -10.84
N LEU A 17 3.28 7.69 -10.05
CA LEU A 17 3.06 9.09 -9.69
C LEU A 17 3.78 10.08 -10.60
N GLN A 18 4.90 9.69 -11.21
CA GLN A 18 5.62 10.59 -12.12
C GLN A 18 5.01 10.58 -13.51
N PRO A 19 5.00 11.73 -14.22
CA PRO A 19 4.47 11.80 -15.58
C PRO A 19 5.20 10.90 -16.59
N ASP A 20 6.47 10.60 -16.31
CA ASP A 20 7.33 9.71 -17.10
C ASP A 20 7.38 8.27 -16.54
N GLY A 21 6.56 7.95 -15.53
CA GLY A 21 6.42 6.60 -14.97
C GLY A 21 5.82 5.62 -15.98
N ARG A 22 6.26 4.36 -15.95
CA ARG A 22 5.83 3.35 -16.93
C ARG A 22 4.34 3.01 -16.88
N LEU A 23 3.70 3.26 -15.76
CA LEU A 23 2.25 3.14 -15.58
C LEU A 23 1.71 4.41 -14.89
N SER A 24 2.08 5.57 -15.43
CA SER A 24 1.68 6.87 -14.89
C SER A 24 0.16 7.02 -14.83
N ILE A 25 -0.34 7.39 -13.65
CA ILE A 25 -1.76 7.58 -13.38
C ILE A 25 -2.10 9.08 -13.52
N ALA A 26 -3.13 9.39 -14.29
CA ALA A 26 -3.55 10.77 -14.52
C ALA A 26 -3.82 11.51 -13.19
N GLY A 27 -3.18 12.67 -13.02
CA GLY A 27 -3.31 13.49 -11.81
C GLY A 27 -2.56 13.00 -10.57
N ALA A 28 -1.94 11.80 -10.60
CA ALA A 28 -1.26 11.25 -9.44
C ALA A 28 0.00 12.04 -9.03
N HIS A 29 0.66 12.70 -9.97
CA HIS A 29 1.78 13.60 -9.65
C HIS A 29 1.37 14.71 -8.66
N GLY A 30 0.14 15.20 -8.77
CA GLY A 30 -0.39 16.27 -7.92
C GLY A 30 -0.57 15.89 -6.45
N ILE A 31 -0.62 14.60 -6.11
CA ILE A 31 -0.78 14.16 -4.71
C ILE A 31 0.56 14.05 -3.94
N ILE A 32 1.71 14.10 -4.62
CA ILE A 32 3.03 13.94 -3.97
C ILE A 32 3.27 14.99 -2.89
N GLY A 33 3.09 16.27 -3.23
CA GLY A 33 3.28 17.37 -2.27
C GLY A 33 2.34 17.29 -1.06
N PRO A 34 1.02 17.18 -1.26
CA PRO A 34 0.06 16.94 -0.18
C PRO A 34 0.37 15.71 0.67
N ALA A 35 0.76 14.57 0.06
CA ALA A 35 1.13 13.36 0.79
C ALA A 35 2.36 13.59 1.68
N ASN A 36 3.41 14.25 1.16
CA ASN A 36 4.59 14.60 1.94
C ASN A 36 4.25 15.54 3.11
N ALA A 37 3.32 16.49 2.92
CA ALA A 37 2.87 17.38 4.00
C ALA A 37 2.12 16.58 5.08
N PHE A 38 1.21 15.70 4.69
CA PHE A 38 0.49 14.82 5.62
C PHE A 38 1.44 13.90 6.40
N LEU A 39 2.41 13.25 5.72
CA LEU A 39 3.35 12.34 6.36
C LEU A 39 4.23 13.04 7.40
N ARG A 40 4.67 14.28 7.13
CA ARG A 40 5.39 15.09 8.13
C ARG A 40 4.53 15.40 9.34
N ALA A 41 3.31 15.88 9.13
CA ALA A 41 2.38 16.17 10.22
C ALA A 41 2.05 14.91 11.05
N ALA A 42 1.87 13.76 10.40
CA ALA A 42 1.62 12.49 11.06
C ALA A 42 2.80 12.03 11.92
N ALA A 43 4.03 12.22 11.44
CA ALA A 43 5.24 11.88 12.20
C ALA A 43 5.40 12.77 13.44
N GLU A 44 5.10 14.07 13.33
CA GLU A 44 5.21 15.05 14.43
C GLU A 44 4.14 14.83 15.50
N SER A 45 2.94 14.44 15.13
CA SER A 45 1.79 14.34 16.04
C SER A 45 1.61 12.97 16.71
N GLY A 46 2.35 11.93 16.29
CA GLY A 46 2.21 10.59 16.85
C GLY A 46 0.83 9.96 16.63
N LEU A 47 0.20 10.27 15.50
CA LEU A 47 -1.16 9.83 15.16
C LEU A 47 -1.28 8.31 14.98
N PHE A 48 -0.21 7.61 14.65
CA PHE A 48 -0.22 6.19 14.33
C PHE A 48 0.66 5.39 15.28
N ASP A 49 0.32 4.14 15.48
CA ASP A 49 1.10 3.17 16.25
C ASP A 49 2.01 2.35 15.32
N HIS A 50 1.56 2.10 14.08
CA HIS A 50 2.29 1.37 13.05
C HIS A 50 2.14 2.04 11.68
N THR A 51 3.19 1.94 10.87
CA THR A 51 3.19 2.41 9.47
C THR A 51 3.61 1.29 8.54
N LEU A 52 2.77 1.04 7.54
CA LEU A 52 3.00 0.04 6.50
C LEU A 52 3.13 0.76 5.16
N VAL A 53 4.24 0.52 4.47
CA VAL A 53 4.46 0.98 3.09
C VAL A 53 4.38 -0.23 2.19
N VAL A 54 3.33 -0.33 1.42
CA VAL A 54 3.14 -1.39 0.43
C VAL A 54 3.69 -0.92 -0.90
N MET A 55 4.53 -1.73 -1.53
CA MET A 55 5.20 -1.37 -2.78
C MET A 55 4.98 -2.44 -3.83
N ASP A 56 4.45 -2.04 -4.96
CA ASP A 56 4.38 -2.90 -6.14
C ASP A 56 5.79 -3.19 -6.64
N THR A 57 6.09 -4.47 -6.90
CA THR A 57 7.47 -4.89 -7.10
C THR A 57 7.53 -6.02 -8.13
N HIS A 58 7.92 -5.67 -9.33
CA HIS A 58 8.02 -6.62 -10.42
C HIS A 58 9.47 -6.96 -10.77
N PHE A 59 9.62 -8.09 -11.41
CA PHE A 59 10.90 -8.61 -11.93
C PHE A 59 10.69 -8.93 -13.40
N SER A 60 11.50 -8.34 -14.27
CA SER A 60 11.36 -8.53 -15.74
C SER A 60 11.42 -10.00 -16.14
N GLU A 61 12.16 -10.82 -15.41
CA GLU A 61 12.32 -12.25 -15.65
C GLU A 61 11.02 -13.05 -15.44
N GLU A 62 10.12 -12.54 -14.60
CA GLU A 62 8.87 -13.24 -14.22
C GLU A 62 7.62 -12.50 -14.76
N TYR A 63 7.70 -11.19 -15.01
CA TYR A 63 6.54 -10.36 -15.30
C TYR A 63 5.74 -10.80 -16.52
N ALA A 64 6.42 -11.20 -17.60
CA ALA A 64 5.77 -11.64 -18.84
C ALA A 64 4.76 -12.79 -18.64
N HIS A 65 4.92 -13.57 -17.59
CA HIS A 65 4.06 -14.70 -17.25
C HIS A 65 3.00 -14.36 -16.18
N SER A 66 3.02 -13.15 -15.63
CA SER A 66 2.09 -12.71 -14.60
C SER A 66 0.68 -12.44 -15.17
N GLN A 67 -0.33 -12.42 -14.30
CA GLN A 67 -1.68 -12.00 -14.69
C GLN A 67 -1.74 -10.51 -15.05
N GLU A 68 -0.90 -9.69 -14.45
CA GLU A 68 -0.86 -8.24 -14.65
C GLU A 68 -0.32 -7.87 -16.02
N SER A 69 0.63 -8.62 -16.55
CA SER A 69 1.20 -8.39 -17.90
C SER A 69 0.18 -8.42 -19.04
N ARG A 70 -1.01 -9.00 -18.78
CA ARG A 70 -2.12 -9.02 -19.75
C ARG A 70 -2.86 -7.67 -19.82
N GLN A 71 -2.69 -6.83 -18.84
CA GLN A 71 -3.43 -5.56 -18.71
C GLN A 71 -2.51 -4.34 -18.72
N PHE A 72 -1.29 -4.49 -18.21
CA PHE A 72 -0.36 -3.39 -18.00
C PHE A 72 1.04 -3.72 -18.50
N PRO A 73 1.83 -2.72 -18.93
CA PRO A 73 3.24 -2.90 -19.24
C PRO A 73 4.02 -3.24 -17.96
N LEU A 74 5.26 -3.73 -18.11
CA LEU A 74 6.17 -3.84 -16.97
C LEU A 74 6.38 -2.47 -16.33
N HIS A 75 6.10 -2.36 -15.05
CA HIS A 75 6.23 -1.17 -14.23
C HIS A 75 6.80 -1.54 -12.86
N CYS A 76 7.22 -0.59 -12.08
CA CYS A 76 7.77 -0.78 -10.74
C CYS A 76 8.75 -1.97 -10.68
N GLU A 77 9.66 -2.07 -11.65
CA GLU A 77 10.68 -3.11 -11.67
C GLU A 77 11.68 -2.89 -10.55
N TYR A 78 11.90 -3.91 -9.73
CA TYR A 78 12.77 -3.84 -8.55
C TYR A 78 14.15 -3.24 -8.84
N GLY A 79 14.54 -2.24 -8.04
CA GLY A 79 15.83 -1.56 -8.12
C GLY A 79 15.94 -0.52 -9.24
N THR A 80 14.83 -0.19 -9.93
CA THR A 80 14.80 0.91 -10.90
C THR A 80 14.21 2.19 -10.27
N ARG A 81 14.45 3.36 -10.90
CA ARG A 81 13.80 4.62 -10.49
C ARG A 81 12.28 4.50 -10.45
N ASP A 82 11.70 3.75 -11.37
CA ASP A 82 10.26 3.51 -11.48
C ASP A 82 9.70 2.84 -10.20
N TRP A 83 10.49 1.96 -9.59
CA TRP A 83 10.14 1.26 -8.36
C TRP A 83 10.31 2.13 -7.10
N GLU A 84 11.21 3.12 -7.10
CA GLU A 84 11.45 3.97 -5.94
C GLU A 84 10.20 4.75 -5.53
N LEU A 85 10.08 5.05 -4.24
CA LEU A 85 9.02 5.91 -3.74
C LEU A 85 9.13 7.32 -4.31
N ALA A 86 8.00 7.91 -4.63
CA ALA A 86 7.88 9.31 -5.04
C ALA A 86 7.62 10.25 -3.86
N VAL A 87 7.42 9.69 -2.68
CA VAL A 87 7.16 10.42 -1.43
C VAL A 87 8.25 10.16 -0.41
N ASP A 88 8.48 11.15 0.45
CA ASP A 88 9.36 11.01 1.59
C ASP A 88 8.62 10.30 2.73
N VAL A 89 9.19 9.22 3.23
CA VAL A 89 8.66 8.56 4.42
C VAL A 89 9.53 8.94 5.61
N PRO A 90 9.09 9.92 6.44
CA PRO A 90 9.86 10.35 7.60
C PRO A 90 9.87 9.25 8.69
N GLY A 91 10.56 9.49 9.79
CA GLY A 91 10.65 8.56 10.93
C GLY A 91 9.29 8.26 11.59
N LEU A 92 8.42 7.61 10.87
CA LEU A 92 7.11 7.16 11.34
C LEU A 92 7.23 5.92 12.24
N PRO A 93 6.32 5.74 13.20
CA PRO A 93 6.43 4.68 14.20
C PRO A 93 6.28 3.30 13.57
N ASN A 94 7.09 2.35 14.04
CA ASN A 94 7.06 0.94 13.64
C ASN A 94 6.93 0.73 12.12
N LEU A 95 7.69 1.53 11.35
CA LEU A 95 7.68 1.51 9.89
C LEU A 95 8.14 0.16 9.36
N ARG A 96 7.35 -0.42 8.46
CA ARG A 96 7.64 -1.66 7.74
C ARG A 96 7.23 -1.53 6.27
N TYR A 97 7.96 -2.24 5.43
CA TYR A 97 7.70 -2.30 3.99
C TYR A 97 7.21 -3.68 3.60
N LEU A 98 6.22 -3.74 2.72
CA LEU A 98 5.73 -4.96 2.10
C LEU A 98 5.91 -4.87 0.59
N LEU A 99 6.77 -5.70 0.04
CA LEU A 99 6.93 -5.83 -1.41
C LEU A 99 5.93 -6.86 -1.93
N LYS A 100 5.19 -6.53 -2.98
CA LYS A 100 4.19 -7.42 -3.60
C LYS A 100 4.34 -7.42 -5.12
N ASN A 101 3.97 -8.49 -5.78
CA ASN A 101 3.98 -8.60 -7.24
C ASN A 101 2.60 -8.95 -7.83
N ARG A 102 1.53 -8.57 -7.11
CA ARG A 102 0.13 -8.66 -7.54
C ARG A 102 -0.64 -7.47 -6.99
N PHE A 103 -1.79 -7.15 -7.60
CA PHE A 103 -2.64 -6.05 -7.14
C PHE A 103 -2.99 -6.13 -5.64
N SER A 104 -3.21 -7.33 -5.14
CA SER A 104 -3.61 -7.53 -3.75
C SER A 104 -2.43 -7.93 -2.87
N MET A 105 -2.19 -7.16 -1.82
CA MET A 105 -1.23 -7.50 -0.78
C MET A 105 -1.62 -8.74 0.04
N TRP A 106 -2.85 -9.21 -0.11
CA TRP A 106 -3.42 -10.35 0.64
C TRP A 106 -3.21 -11.70 -0.04
N LEU A 107 -2.76 -11.68 -1.29
CA LEU A 107 -2.46 -12.89 -2.04
C LEU A 107 -1.04 -13.39 -1.75
N GLU A 108 -0.71 -14.54 -2.30
CA GLU A 108 0.65 -15.06 -2.33
C GLU A 108 1.36 -14.55 -3.60
N ARG A 109 2.69 -14.57 -3.58
CA ARG A 109 3.50 -14.15 -4.73
C ARG A 109 3.15 -14.92 -6.00
N ASP A 110 3.21 -14.24 -7.12
CA ASP A 110 3.09 -14.83 -8.44
C ASP A 110 4.46 -15.29 -8.95
N GLY A 111 4.48 -16.41 -9.68
CA GLY A 111 5.69 -16.95 -10.27
C GLY A 111 6.56 -17.79 -9.31
N SER A 112 7.66 -18.31 -9.84
CA SER A 112 8.62 -19.17 -9.12
C SER A 112 9.94 -18.47 -8.77
N GLY A 113 10.25 -17.37 -9.47
CA GLY A 113 11.55 -16.71 -9.40
C GLY A 113 12.69 -17.53 -10.02
N ALA A 114 12.39 -18.57 -10.77
CA ALA A 114 13.42 -19.46 -11.34
C ALA A 114 14.32 -18.74 -12.36
N GLY A 115 13.79 -17.71 -13.04
CA GLY A 115 14.53 -16.88 -14.00
C GLY A 115 15.49 -15.89 -13.35
N ILE A 116 15.28 -15.55 -12.08
CA ILE A 116 16.06 -14.52 -11.39
C ILE A 116 17.40 -15.10 -10.91
N ARG A 117 18.49 -14.67 -11.54
CA ARG A 117 19.86 -15.16 -11.26
C ARG A 117 20.66 -14.21 -10.37
N ASP A 118 20.36 -12.91 -10.42
CA ASP A 118 21.01 -11.94 -9.55
C ASP A 118 20.66 -12.21 -8.09
N PRO A 119 21.64 -12.36 -7.18
CA PRO A 119 21.37 -12.77 -5.79
C PRO A 119 20.59 -11.73 -4.99
N VAL A 120 20.75 -10.42 -5.29
CA VAL A 120 20.02 -9.36 -4.59
C VAL A 120 18.55 -9.37 -5.04
N ARG A 121 18.31 -9.43 -6.36
CA ARG A 121 16.96 -9.54 -6.93
C ARG A 121 16.28 -10.83 -6.45
N LYS A 122 17.02 -11.94 -6.37
CA LYS A 122 16.50 -13.22 -5.88
C LYS A 122 16.08 -13.12 -4.41
N ALA A 123 16.90 -12.51 -3.56
CA ALA A 123 16.56 -12.29 -2.16
C ALA A 123 15.32 -11.39 -2.02
N ALA A 124 15.19 -10.35 -2.82
CA ALA A 124 14.00 -9.50 -2.84
C ALA A 124 12.75 -10.29 -3.25
N TYR A 125 12.84 -11.09 -4.31
CA TYR A 125 11.74 -11.94 -4.76
C TYR A 125 11.31 -12.97 -3.70
N GLU A 126 12.26 -13.59 -3.01
CA GLU A 126 11.97 -14.58 -1.94
C GLU A 126 11.33 -13.95 -0.71
N ASN A 127 11.53 -12.65 -0.50
CA ASN A 127 10.92 -11.89 0.60
C ASN A 127 9.67 -11.10 0.18
N LEU A 128 9.14 -11.27 -1.02
CA LEU A 128 7.81 -10.79 -1.36
C LEU A 128 6.77 -11.30 -0.34
N TYR A 129 5.81 -10.42 0.01
CA TYR A 129 4.75 -10.69 1.00
C TYR A 129 5.27 -10.96 2.42
N ARG A 130 6.46 -10.44 2.73
CA ARG A 130 7.02 -10.38 4.07
C ARG A 130 7.26 -8.93 4.46
N PHE A 131 6.99 -8.57 5.71
CA PHE A 131 7.31 -7.23 6.21
C PHE A 131 8.79 -7.12 6.53
N VAL A 132 9.46 -6.14 5.92
CA VAL A 132 10.89 -5.86 6.08
C VAL A 132 11.11 -4.45 6.65
N GLU A 133 12.31 -4.19 7.19
CA GLU A 133 12.65 -2.87 7.75
C GLU A 133 13.02 -1.85 6.68
N GLY A 134 13.56 -2.30 5.56
CA GLY A 134 13.94 -1.46 4.44
C GLY A 134 13.72 -2.16 3.10
N PRO A 135 13.19 -1.48 2.08
CA PRO A 135 12.87 -2.11 0.81
C PRO A 135 14.12 -2.47 0.00
N HIS A 136 15.23 -1.76 0.21
CA HIS A 136 16.51 -2.01 -0.48
C HIS A 136 17.31 -3.18 0.13
N ASP A 137 17.01 -3.58 1.35
CA ASP A 137 17.55 -4.78 1.99
C ASP A 137 16.42 -5.65 2.54
N PRO A 138 15.67 -6.32 1.67
CA PRO A 138 14.47 -7.05 2.04
C PRO A 138 14.74 -8.41 2.67
N ARG A 139 15.94 -8.62 3.25
CA ARG A 139 16.26 -9.86 3.97
C ARG A 139 15.59 -9.92 5.34
N ASN A 140 15.40 -11.12 5.87
CA ASN A 140 14.87 -11.36 7.22
C ASN A 140 13.46 -10.80 7.46
N GLY A 141 12.64 -10.75 6.42
CA GLY A 141 11.27 -10.29 6.54
C GLY A 141 10.43 -11.22 7.45
N VAL A 142 9.51 -10.62 8.20
CA VAL A 142 8.50 -11.33 8.99
C VAL A 142 7.33 -11.70 8.09
N VAL A 143 6.81 -12.90 8.21
CA VAL A 143 5.63 -13.35 7.45
C VAL A 143 4.48 -12.38 7.67
N ARG A 144 3.86 -11.91 6.56
CA ARG A 144 2.80 -10.89 6.58
C ARG A 144 1.73 -11.16 7.63
N ASP A 145 1.14 -12.34 7.60
CA ASP A 145 0.01 -12.67 8.48
C ASP A 145 0.43 -12.82 9.95
N GLU A 146 1.67 -13.19 10.23
CA GLU A 146 2.23 -13.20 11.58
C GLU A 146 2.40 -11.77 12.11
N TYR A 147 3.01 -10.90 11.30
CA TYR A 147 3.20 -9.50 11.66
C TYR A 147 1.86 -8.80 11.89
N LEU A 148 0.91 -8.94 10.96
CA LEU A 148 -0.40 -8.31 11.10
C LEU A 148 -1.15 -8.81 12.33
N ARG A 149 -1.11 -10.11 12.61
CA ARG A 149 -1.70 -10.64 13.85
C ARG A 149 -1.07 -10.01 15.09
N SER A 150 0.24 -9.85 15.13
CA SER A 150 0.93 -9.27 16.29
C SER A 150 0.52 -7.82 16.55
N ILE A 151 0.33 -7.00 15.51
CA ILE A 151 -0.05 -5.60 15.68
C ILE A 151 -1.55 -5.41 15.88
N MET A 152 -2.40 -6.22 15.25
CA MET A 152 -3.86 -6.09 15.37
C MET A 152 -4.42 -6.59 16.71
N HIS A 153 -3.76 -7.57 17.34
CA HIS A 153 -4.20 -8.14 18.61
C HIS A 153 -3.55 -7.48 19.85
N GLY A 154 -2.67 -6.52 19.66
CA GLY A 154 -2.05 -5.74 20.74
C GLY A 154 -3.00 -4.84 21.51
N GLY A 155 -4.24 -4.71 21.07
CA GLY A 155 -5.32 -3.96 21.71
C GLY A 155 -6.32 -4.90 22.38
N ASN A 156 -6.98 -4.43 23.38
CA ASN A 156 -8.04 -5.02 24.21
C ASN A 156 -9.31 -5.53 23.46
N GLY A 157 -9.16 -6.05 22.26
CA GLY A 157 -10.27 -6.54 21.41
C GLY A 157 -11.00 -5.44 20.61
N ALA A 158 -10.53 -4.19 20.68
CA ALA A 158 -11.07 -3.13 19.81
C ALA A 158 -10.66 -3.36 18.35
N ALA A 159 -11.57 -3.06 17.42
CA ALA A 159 -11.28 -3.11 15.99
C ALA A 159 -10.14 -2.14 15.64
N PRO A 160 -9.09 -2.57 14.91
CA PRO A 160 -8.01 -1.66 14.50
C PRO A 160 -8.56 -0.56 13.59
N GLU A 161 -7.93 0.61 13.67
CA GLU A 161 -8.21 1.75 12.80
C GLU A 161 -7.10 1.86 11.76
N VAL A 162 -7.47 1.78 10.49
CA VAL A 162 -6.53 1.86 9.38
C VAL A 162 -6.80 3.12 8.57
N THR A 163 -5.80 3.97 8.44
CA THR A 163 -5.81 5.10 7.52
C THR A 163 -5.09 4.69 6.25
N LEU A 164 -5.79 4.75 5.12
CA LEU A 164 -5.32 4.26 3.82
C LEU A 164 -5.22 5.42 2.83
N PHE A 165 -4.12 5.51 2.10
CA PHE A 165 -3.99 6.36 0.92
C PHE A 165 -2.98 5.80 -0.08
N GLY A 166 -2.93 6.39 -1.28
CA GLY A 166 -2.01 6.02 -2.37
C GLY A 166 -2.73 5.62 -3.63
N VAL A 167 -2.13 4.76 -4.45
CA VAL A 167 -2.65 4.39 -5.77
C VAL A 167 -2.69 2.87 -5.99
N ALA A 168 -3.56 2.33 -6.86
CA ALA A 168 -4.69 3.04 -7.44
C ALA A 168 -5.97 2.71 -6.65
N ALA A 169 -6.88 3.70 -6.54
CA ALA A 169 -8.13 3.56 -5.80
C ALA A 169 -8.95 2.35 -6.25
N ASP A 170 -8.99 2.08 -7.56
CA ASP A 170 -9.79 1.03 -8.18
C ASP A 170 -9.04 -0.31 -8.38
N PHE A 171 -7.75 -0.37 -7.98
CA PHE A 171 -6.90 -1.57 -8.02
C PHE A 171 -6.30 -1.87 -6.65
N CYS A 172 -5.02 -1.60 -6.44
CA CYS A 172 -4.29 -2.04 -5.25
C CYS A 172 -4.91 -1.56 -3.94
N ASN A 173 -5.28 -0.29 -3.85
CA ASN A 173 -5.89 0.27 -2.63
C ASN A 173 -7.30 -0.28 -2.38
N ARG A 174 -8.06 -0.57 -3.43
CA ARG A 174 -9.33 -1.28 -3.28
C ARG A 174 -9.14 -2.64 -2.62
N TYR A 175 -8.17 -3.44 -3.10
CA TYR A 175 -7.89 -4.73 -2.49
C TYR A 175 -7.34 -4.59 -1.07
N ALA A 176 -6.53 -3.56 -0.79
CA ALA A 176 -6.08 -3.26 0.56
C ALA A 176 -7.27 -3.02 1.49
N MET A 177 -8.19 -2.13 1.11
CA MET A 177 -9.43 -1.85 1.84
C MET A 177 -10.25 -3.13 2.07
N GLU A 178 -10.52 -3.92 1.01
CA GLU A 178 -11.30 -5.16 1.10
C GLU A 178 -10.71 -6.12 2.15
N GLY A 179 -9.41 -6.30 2.13
CA GLY A 179 -8.74 -7.21 3.07
C GLY A 179 -8.68 -6.68 4.50
N TRP A 180 -8.56 -5.37 4.71
CA TRP A 180 -8.68 -4.77 6.03
C TRP A 180 -10.09 -4.90 6.61
N VAL A 181 -11.13 -4.62 5.80
CA VAL A 181 -12.54 -4.81 6.21
C VAL A 181 -12.79 -6.27 6.58
N ALA A 182 -12.29 -7.22 5.78
CA ALA A 182 -12.43 -8.66 6.06
C ALA A 182 -11.75 -9.08 7.38
N ARG A 183 -10.79 -8.30 7.88
CA ARG A 183 -10.12 -8.48 9.17
C ARG A 183 -10.74 -7.68 10.31
N GLY A 184 -11.88 -7.04 10.06
CA GLY A 184 -12.63 -6.30 11.07
C GLY A 184 -12.07 -4.90 11.37
N ALA A 185 -11.20 -4.35 10.54
CA ALA A 185 -10.71 -2.99 10.70
C ALA A 185 -11.76 -1.94 10.33
N ARG A 186 -11.67 -0.77 10.98
CA ARG A 186 -12.33 0.46 10.52
C ARG A 186 -11.37 1.24 9.64
N ILE A 187 -11.83 1.65 8.46
CA ILE A 187 -10.98 2.24 7.43
C ILE A 187 -11.33 3.72 7.25
N THR A 188 -10.32 4.57 7.33
CA THR A 188 -10.39 5.96 6.86
C THR A 188 -9.54 6.08 5.60
N ILE A 189 -10.15 6.44 4.49
CA ILE A 189 -9.47 6.67 3.21
C ILE A 189 -9.23 8.17 3.05
N LEU A 190 -7.98 8.56 2.80
CA LEU A 190 -7.64 9.94 2.48
C LEU A 190 -7.81 10.17 0.98
N GLY A 191 -9.01 10.62 0.60
CA GLY A 191 -9.41 10.70 -0.80
C GLY A 191 -8.61 11.71 -1.62
N ASP A 192 -8.16 12.79 -1.01
CA ASP A 192 -7.32 13.82 -1.64
C ASP A 192 -5.88 13.35 -1.90
N LEU A 193 -5.42 12.31 -1.18
CA LEU A 193 -4.11 11.67 -1.33
C LEU A 193 -4.17 10.38 -2.17
N THR A 194 -5.26 10.17 -2.88
CA THR A 194 -5.48 8.96 -3.68
C THR A 194 -5.87 9.32 -5.11
N ARG A 195 -5.50 8.46 -6.08
CA ARG A 195 -5.98 8.52 -7.47
C ARG A 195 -6.25 7.11 -7.97
N GLY A 196 -7.27 6.99 -8.83
CA GLY A 196 -7.59 5.77 -9.53
C GLY A 196 -7.09 5.75 -10.97
N ILE A 197 -6.97 4.58 -11.56
CA ILE A 197 -6.68 4.43 -13.00
C ILE A 197 -7.94 4.74 -13.83
N LYS A 198 -9.08 4.23 -13.40
CA LYS A 198 -10.37 4.37 -14.09
C LYS A 198 -11.46 4.96 -13.21
N LYS A 199 -11.38 4.75 -11.88
CA LYS A 199 -12.41 5.16 -10.91
C LYS A 199 -11.78 5.73 -9.65
N GLU A 200 -12.32 6.83 -9.19
CA GLU A 200 -12.02 7.38 -7.88
C GLU A 200 -12.86 6.71 -6.77
N TRP A 201 -12.51 6.93 -5.50
CA TRP A 201 -13.16 6.27 -4.37
C TRP A 201 -14.69 6.39 -4.31
N PRO A 202 -15.32 7.54 -4.61
CA PRO A 202 -16.78 7.61 -4.62
C PRO A 202 -17.43 6.63 -5.61
N GLU A 203 -16.81 6.45 -6.77
CA GLU A 203 -17.29 5.52 -7.79
C GLU A 203 -17.01 4.07 -7.38
N VAL A 204 -15.82 3.77 -6.83
CA VAL A 204 -15.47 2.44 -6.31
C VAL A 204 -16.49 2.03 -5.23
N LEU A 205 -16.73 2.87 -4.24
CA LEU A 205 -17.64 2.55 -3.13
C LEU A 205 -19.12 2.48 -3.54
N SER A 206 -19.48 3.06 -4.68
CA SER A 206 -20.85 2.96 -5.23
C SER A 206 -21.16 1.58 -5.82
N GLU A 207 -20.15 0.73 -6.04
CA GLU A 207 -20.33 -0.60 -6.62
C GLU A 207 -21.21 -1.49 -5.74
N VAL A 208 -22.04 -2.34 -6.39
CA VAL A 208 -23.03 -3.20 -5.71
C VAL A 208 -22.41 -4.05 -4.60
N ARG A 209 -21.18 -4.55 -4.82
CA ARG A 209 -20.45 -5.41 -3.87
C ARG A 209 -20.12 -4.73 -2.53
N TYR A 210 -20.09 -3.38 -2.48
CA TYR A 210 -19.78 -2.65 -1.26
C TYR A 210 -21.00 -2.18 -0.49
N ARG A 211 -22.21 -2.39 -1.02
CA ARG A 211 -23.47 -2.02 -0.34
C ARG A 211 -23.69 -2.72 1.00
N SER A 212 -23.04 -3.88 1.20
CA SER A 212 -23.09 -4.63 2.45
C SER A 212 -22.03 -4.22 3.48
N ILE A 213 -21.11 -3.33 3.12
CA ILE A 213 -20.17 -2.77 4.08
C ILE A 213 -20.96 -1.91 5.06
N GLY A 214 -20.91 -2.28 6.34
CA GLY A 214 -21.65 -1.59 7.38
C GLY A 214 -21.28 -0.10 7.44
N PRO A 215 -22.27 0.78 7.71
CA PRO A 215 -21.98 2.19 7.92
C PRO A 215 -20.97 2.33 9.07
N GLY A 216 -19.90 3.07 8.84
CA GLY A 216 -18.81 3.25 9.82
C GLY A 216 -17.63 2.28 9.66
N SER A 217 -17.71 1.25 8.79
CA SER A 217 -16.56 0.41 8.49
C SER A 217 -15.56 1.07 7.53
N VAL A 218 -16.05 1.88 6.59
CA VAL A 218 -15.23 2.64 5.64
C VAL A 218 -15.77 4.06 5.53
N ARG A 219 -14.90 5.04 5.68
CA ARG A 219 -15.20 6.45 5.42
C ARG A 219 -14.13 7.05 4.51
N VAL A 220 -14.50 8.07 3.73
CA VAL A 220 -13.60 8.84 2.89
C VAL A 220 -13.64 10.29 3.37
N MET A 221 -12.46 10.88 3.54
CA MET A 221 -12.31 12.27 3.95
C MET A 221 -11.01 12.84 3.36
N SER A 222 -10.80 14.14 3.50
CA SER A 222 -9.53 14.75 3.14
C SER A 222 -8.49 14.55 4.25
N SER A 223 -7.22 14.61 3.88
CA SER A 223 -6.10 14.56 4.82
C SER A 223 -6.15 15.72 5.84
N ARG A 224 -6.65 16.88 5.41
CA ARG A 224 -6.85 18.04 6.28
C ARG A 224 -7.92 17.76 7.34
N GLU A 225 -9.10 17.30 6.94
CA GLU A 225 -10.18 16.95 7.88
C GLU A 225 -9.71 15.92 8.89
N PHE A 226 -8.93 14.92 8.44
CA PHE A 226 -8.36 13.88 9.30
C PHE A 226 -7.41 14.45 10.38
N LEU A 227 -6.59 15.44 10.03
CA LEU A 227 -5.65 16.07 10.97
C LEU A 227 -6.34 17.02 11.96
N GLU A 228 -7.56 17.45 11.68
CA GLU A 228 -8.36 18.35 12.54
C GLU A 228 -9.27 17.55 13.53
N GLU A 229 -9.40 16.20 13.41
CA GLU A 229 -10.12 15.32 14.35
C GLU A 229 -9.31 15.05 15.62
#